data_e321395cfcc01cdf3cf67da037280398
#
_entry.id   e321395cfcc01cdf3cf67da037280398
#
_cell.length_a   1.000
_cell.length_b   1.000
_cell.length_c   1.000
_cell.angle_alpha   90.00
_cell.angle_beta   90.00
_cell.angle_gamma   90.00
#
_symmetry.space_group_name_H-M   'P 1'
#
loop_
_entity.id
_entity.type
_entity.pdbx_description
1 polymer ?
#
loop_
_entity_poly.entity_id
_entity_poly.type
_entity_poly.pdbx_seq_one_letter_code
_entity_poly.pdbx_strand_id
1 'polypeptide(L)'
;MQQVQVILPQPVNISQMDAYLDKAFQMYTGVAQLISWCHAQKILFMLNTTGAVGYFQRAFFKKLLPPLPVISAYPDPNFPQAASDPEQKYPLFETTDKSKHTEMVAQKIGVPFNRIIIMGDSGGDGPHFTWGARNGAFLIASMAKPSLQAYCRKEGIQPDCFFGNTYGEGDTVDPASEMGYNFMEVAGVIEEVI
;
A
#
# COMPACT_ATOMS: atom_id res chain seq x y z
N MET A 1 32.58 18.09 14.39
CA MET A 1 31.81 17.20 13.47
C MET A 1 31.40 15.96 14.26
N GLN A 2 30.13 15.85 14.65
CA GLN A 2 29.60 14.63 15.26
C GLN A 2 29.43 13.58 14.14
N GLN A 3 30.14 12.47 14.26
CA GLN A 3 29.92 11.33 13.39
C GLN A 3 28.52 10.79 13.69
N VAL A 4 27.61 10.92 12.73
CA VAL A 4 26.31 10.21 12.75
C VAL A 4 26.63 8.73 12.55
N GLN A 5 26.58 7.97 13.64
CA GLN A 5 26.71 6.51 13.59
C GLN A 5 25.44 5.97 12.96
N VAL A 6 25.51 5.59 11.68
CA VAL A 6 24.40 4.89 11.01
C VAL A 6 24.36 3.49 11.61
N ILE A 7 23.45 3.27 12.54
CA ILE A 7 23.13 1.94 13.03
C ILE A 7 22.32 1.29 11.94
N LEU A 8 22.95 0.45 11.12
CA LEU A 8 22.23 -0.43 10.21
C LEU A 8 21.35 -1.36 11.05
N PRO A 9 20.04 -1.43 10.81
CA PRO A 9 19.19 -2.35 11.53
C PRO A 9 19.72 -3.78 11.33
N GLN A 10 19.82 -4.54 12.41
CA GLN A 10 20.18 -5.95 12.34
C GLN A 10 19.17 -6.67 11.44
N PRO A 11 19.63 -7.53 10.53
CA PRO A 11 18.72 -8.26 9.65
C PRO A 11 17.76 -9.10 10.47
N VAL A 12 16.46 -8.89 10.28
CA VAL A 12 15.39 -9.63 10.96
C VAL A 12 15.33 -11.02 10.34
N ASN A 13 15.27 -12.06 11.18
CA ASN A 13 15.07 -13.44 10.72
C ASN A 13 13.58 -13.84 10.74
N ILE A 14 13.28 -14.99 10.14
CA ILE A 14 11.91 -15.50 10.00
C ILE A 14 11.21 -15.64 11.38
N SER A 15 11.90 -16.20 12.39
CA SER A 15 11.29 -16.39 13.72
C SER A 15 10.97 -15.07 14.41
N GLN A 16 11.82 -14.07 14.25
CA GLN A 16 11.58 -12.73 14.79
C GLN A 16 10.40 -12.06 14.10
N MET A 17 10.30 -12.19 12.78
CA MET A 17 9.18 -11.67 12.02
C MET A 17 7.87 -12.35 12.39
N ASP A 18 7.89 -13.68 12.56
CA ASP A 18 6.72 -14.43 13.01
C ASP A 18 6.26 -14.00 14.40
N ALA A 19 7.17 -13.85 15.35
CA ALA A 19 6.86 -13.38 16.69
C ALA A 19 6.30 -11.94 16.68
N TYR A 20 6.81 -11.09 15.80
CA TYR A 20 6.27 -9.74 15.61
C TYR A 20 4.85 -9.78 15.06
N LEU A 21 4.59 -10.55 14.01
CA LEU A 21 3.25 -10.70 13.44
C LEU A 21 2.24 -11.26 14.45
N ASP A 22 2.63 -12.29 15.20
CA ASP A 22 1.75 -12.89 16.21
C ASP A 22 1.33 -11.90 17.30
N LYS A 23 2.17 -10.91 17.57
CA LYS A 23 1.93 -9.91 18.61
C LYS A 23 1.27 -8.63 18.10
N ALA A 24 1.63 -8.20 16.90
CA ALA A 24 1.39 -6.83 16.44
C ALA A 24 0.66 -6.72 15.09
N PHE A 25 0.32 -7.85 14.44
CA PHE A 25 -0.42 -7.79 13.18
C PHE A 25 -1.83 -7.26 13.43
N GLN A 26 -2.17 -6.22 12.70
CA GLN A 26 -3.52 -5.67 12.65
C GLN A 26 -3.89 -5.41 11.19
N MET A 27 -5.13 -5.64 10.86
CA MET A 27 -5.70 -5.36 9.55
C MET A 27 -7.02 -4.63 9.73
N TYR A 28 -7.23 -3.58 8.98
CA TYR A 28 -8.49 -2.85 9.00
C TYR A 28 -9.67 -3.74 8.62
N THR A 29 -10.82 -3.46 9.23
CA THR A 29 -12.08 -4.15 8.93
C THR A 29 -12.37 -4.07 7.42
N GLY A 30 -12.77 -5.18 6.83
CA GLY A 30 -13.18 -5.25 5.42
C GLY A 30 -12.05 -5.39 4.40
N VAL A 31 -10.76 -5.23 4.76
CA VAL A 31 -9.65 -5.34 3.80
C VAL A 31 -9.60 -6.73 3.14
N ALA A 32 -9.71 -7.80 3.92
CA ALA A 32 -9.71 -9.16 3.36
C ALA A 32 -10.90 -9.40 2.43
N GLN A 33 -12.06 -8.87 2.80
CA GLN A 33 -13.27 -8.94 1.99
C GLN A 33 -13.12 -8.14 0.69
N LEU A 34 -12.56 -6.92 0.76
CA LEU A 34 -12.28 -6.09 -0.42
C LEU A 34 -11.33 -6.79 -1.40
N ILE A 35 -10.25 -7.39 -0.92
CA ILE A 35 -9.31 -8.16 -1.75
C ILE A 35 -10.05 -9.32 -2.45
N SER A 36 -10.86 -10.07 -1.70
CA SER A 36 -11.63 -11.20 -2.24
C SER A 36 -12.68 -10.73 -3.25
N TRP A 37 -13.33 -9.62 -2.98
CA TRP A 37 -14.29 -9.00 -3.89
C TRP A 37 -13.61 -8.52 -5.19
N CYS A 38 -12.47 -7.82 -5.10
CA CYS A 38 -11.69 -7.42 -6.27
C CYS A 38 -11.35 -8.63 -7.15
N HIS A 39 -10.89 -9.72 -6.53
CA HIS A 39 -10.59 -10.95 -7.26
C HIS A 39 -11.83 -11.52 -7.98
N ALA A 40 -13.00 -11.55 -7.32
CA ALA A 40 -14.25 -12.01 -7.91
C ALA A 40 -14.70 -11.13 -9.08
N GLN A 41 -14.45 -9.82 -9.01
CA GLN A 41 -14.73 -8.85 -10.08
C GLN A 41 -13.66 -8.80 -11.17
N LYS A 42 -12.61 -9.64 -11.10
CA LYS A 42 -11.46 -9.64 -12.01
C LYS A 42 -10.68 -8.33 -11.98
N ILE A 43 -10.68 -7.66 -10.84
CA ILE A 43 -9.89 -6.47 -10.56
C ILE A 43 -8.57 -6.94 -9.94
N LEU A 44 -7.45 -6.55 -10.54
CA LEU A 44 -6.14 -6.83 -9.98
C LEU A 44 -5.89 -5.94 -8.76
N PHE A 45 -5.80 -6.56 -7.58
CA PHE A 45 -5.38 -5.87 -6.36
C PHE A 45 -3.85 -5.99 -6.20
N MET A 46 -3.16 -4.85 -6.23
CA MET A 46 -1.72 -4.76 -6.06
C MET A 46 -1.39 -4.08 -4.72
N LEU A 47 -0.56 -4.70 -3.91
CA LEU A 47 0.02 -4.06 -2.74
C LEU A 47 1.30 -3.32 -3.14
N ASN A 48 1.34 -2.00 -2.90
CA ASN A 48 2.46 -1.14 -3.26
C ASN A 48 2.91 -0.36 -2.02
N THR A 49 3.95 -0.84 -1.34
CA THR A 49 4.29 -0.41 0.02
C THR A 49 5.79 -0.18 0.21
N THR A 50 6.14 0.79 1.06
CA THR A 50 7.51 0.96 1.56
C THR A 50 7.86 0.02 2.72
N GLY A 51 6.95 -0.87 3.12
CA GLY A 51 7.24 -1.92 4.10
C GLY A 51 8.15 -3.01 3.54
N ALA A 52 8.82 -3.74 4.43
CA ALA A 52 9.71 -4.85 4.06
C ALA A 52 8.90 -6.03 3.47
N VAL A 53 9.38 -6.61 2.37
CA VAL A 53 8.71 -7.74 1.71
C VAL A 53 8.57 -8.94 2.65
N GLY A 54 9.55 -9.18 3.51
CA GLY A 54 9.53 -10.27 4.49
C GLY A 54 8.34 -10.24 5.44
N TYR A 55 7.90 -9.05 5.84
CA TYR A 55 6.68 -8.90 6.65
C TYR A 55 5.45 -9.46 5.93
N PHE A 56 5.26 -9.07 4.69
CA PHE A 56 4.10 -9.52 3.88
C PHE A 56 4.20 -10.99 3.51
N GLN A 57 5.40 -11.50 3.18
CA GLN A 57 5.61 -12.92 2.92
C GLN A 57 5.20 -13.79 4.11
N ARG A 58 5.56 -13.37 5.34
CA ARG A 58 5.15 -14.10 6.54
C ARG A 58 3.66 -13.94 6.83
N ALA A 59 3.07 -12.77 6.57
CA ALA A 59 1.63 -12.57 6.70
C ALA A 59 0.83 -13.48 5.73
N PHE A 60 1.28 -13.65 4.49
CA PHE A 60 0.69 -14.59 3.52
C PHE A 60 0.86 -16.05 3.98
N PHE A 61 2.08 -16.43 4.40
CA PHE A 61 2.36 -17.78 4.91
C PHE A 61 1.46 -18.15 6.10
N LYS A 62 1.26 -17.22 7.03
CA LYS A 62 0.41 -17.40 8.21
C LYS A 62 -1.08 -17.23 7.89
N LYS A 63 -1.45 -16.97 6.65
CA LYS A 63 -2.84 -16.71 6.20
C LYS A 63 -3.51 -15.53 6.91
N LEU A 64 -2.72 -14.57 7.36
CA LEU A 64 -3.20 -13.32 7.94
C LEU A 64 -3.68 -12.34 6.87
N LEU A 65 -3.17 -12.48 5.65
CA LEU A 65 -3.61 -11.75 4.45
C LEU A 65 -4.11 -12.75 3.39
N PRO A 66 -5.17 -12.41 2.65
CA PRO A 66 -5.55 -13.16 1.45
C PRO A 66 -4.42 -13.13 0.42
N PRO A 67 -4.32 -14.17 -0.45
CA PRO A 67 -3.35 -14.16 -1.54
C PRO A 67 -3.53 -12.95 -2.43
N LEU A 68 -2.40 -12.33 -2.81
CA LEU A 68 -2.34 -11.22 -3.77
C LEU A 68 -1.51 -11.63 -4.98
N PRO A 69 -1.90 -11.24 -6.20
CA PRO A 69 -1.13 -11.57 -7.40
C PRO A 69 0.16 -10.77 -7.50
N VAL A 70 0.19 -9.54 -6.98
CA VAL A 70 1.30 -8.60 -7.15
C VAL A 70 1.60 -7.86 -5.85
N ILE A 71 2.89 -7.80 -5.52
CA ILE A 71 3.41 -6.94 -4.45
C ILE A 71 4.62 -6.13 -4.96
N SER A 72 4.65 -4.85 -4.60
CA SER A 72 5.83 -3.99 -4.68
C SER A 72 6.20 -3.56 -3.27
N ALA A 73 7.37 -3.97 -2.80
CA ALA A 73 7.79 -3.77 -1.42
C ALA A 73 9.31 -3.66 -1.31
N TYR A 74 9.82 -3.16 -0.18
CA TYR A 74 11.24 -3.13 0.11
C TYR A 74 11.81 -4.55 0.12
N PRO A 75 12.87 -4.84 -0.67
CA PRO A 75 13.44 -6.18 -0.73
C PRO A 75 14.09 -6.56 0.61
N ASP A 76 13.99 -7.84 0.97
CA ASP A 76 14.65 -8.39 2.15
C ASP A 76 15.34 -9.72 1.77
N PRO A 77 16.66 -9.74 1.72
CA PRO A 77 17.43 -10.92 1.31
C PRO A 77 17.32 -12.10 2.28
N ASN A 78 16.90 -11.85 3.53
CA ASN A 78 16.72 -12.89 4.54
C ASN A 78 15.40 -13.67 4.37
N PHE A 79 14.54 -13.23 3.46
CA PHE A 79 13.25 -13.86 3.20
C PHE A 79 13.22 -14.42 1.77
N PRO A 80 13.65 -15.66 1.59
CA PRO A 80 13.64 -16.33 0.29
C PRO A 80 12.20 -16.53 -0.21
N GLN A 81 12.07 -16.72 -1.52
CA GLN A 81 10.79 -17.00 -2.15
C GLN A 81 10.08 -18.19 -1.49
N ALA A 82 8.82 -18.03 -1.14
CA ALA A 82 7.95 -19.06 -0.59
C ALA A 82 6.77 -19.34 -1.52
N ALA A 83 6.18 -20.53 -1.42
CA ALA A 83 5.00 -20.89 -2.23
C ALA A 83 3.76 -20.04 -1.96
N SER A 84 3.69 -19.41 -0.78
CA SER A 84 2.62 -18.49 -0.41
C SER A 84 2.81 -17.06 -0.90
N ASP A 85 3.97 -16.76 -1.50
CA ASP A 85 4.27 -15.42 -1.98
C ASP A 85 3.44 -15.05 -3.21
N PRO A 86 3.20 -13.74 -3.43
CA PRO A 86 2.66 -13.25 -4.67
C PRO A 86 3.47 -13.73 -5.88
N GLU A 87 2.77 -14.03 -6.97
CA GLU A 87 3.39 -14.48 -8.22
C GLU A 87 4.38 -13.45 -8.75
N GLN A 88 4.04 -12.17 -8.64
CA GLN A 88 4.88 -11.08 -9.09
C GLN A 88 5.32 -10.22 -7.90
N LYS A 89 6.64 -10.11 -7.73
CA LYS A 89 7.27 -9.27 -6.71
C LYS A 89 8.18 -8.25 -7.38
N TYR A 90 7.97 -6.98 -7.05
CA TYR A 90 8.78 -5.87 -7.56
C TYR A 90 9.57 -5.25 -6.40
N PRO A 91 10.91 -5.20 -6.49
CA PRO A 91 11.73 -4.58 -5.44
C PRO A 91 11.57 -3.06 -5.47
N LEU A 92 11.07 -2.49 -4.39
CA LEU A 92 10.89 -1.05 -4.23
C LEU A 92 12.08 -0.50 -3.44
N PHE A 93 12.83 0.44 -4.01
CA PHE A 93 13.96 1.10 -3.36
C PHE A 93 13.65 2.56 -3.02
N GLU A 94 12.79 3.20 -3.80
CA GLU A 94 12.37 4.58 -3.65
C GLU A 94 10.85 4.70 -3.77
N THR A 95 10.27 5.75 -3.20
CA THR A 95 8.82 5.99 -3.29
C THR A 95 8.35 6.19 -4.74
N THR A 96 9.23 6.68 -5.63
CA THR A 96 8.98 6.83 -7.06
C THR A 96 8.85 5.49 -7.79
N ASP A 97 9.36 4.39 -7.22
CA ASP A 97 9.22 3.06 -7.83
C ASP A 97 7.78 2.56 -7.80
N LYS A 98 6.95 3.07 -6.87
CA LYS A 98 5.53 2.73 -6.81
C LYS A 98 4.82 2.98 -8.14
N SER A 99 5.02 4.15 -8.72
CA SER A 99 4.44 4.50 -10.02
C SER A 99 5.00 3.67 -11.16
N LYS A 100 6.32 3.46 -11.21
CA LYS A 100 6.97 2.63 -12.24
C LYS A 100 6.42 1.20 -12.23
N HIS A 101 6.28 0.59 -11.04
CA HIS A 101 5.77 -0.78 -10.92
C HIS A 101 4.28 -0.85 -11.29
N THR A 102 3.47 0.13 -10.89
CA THR A 102 2.06 0.23 -11.31
C THR A 102 1.96 0.31 -12.83
N GLU A 103 2.76 1.18 -13.47
CA GLU A 103 2.80 1.31 -14.91
C GLU A 103 3.19 0.01 -15.61
N MET A 104 4.29 -0.64 -15.15
CA MET A 104 4.74 -1.93 -15.69
C MET A 104 3.67 -3.01 -15.59
N VAL A 105 2.99 -3.10 -14.45
CA VAL A 105 1.90 -4.08 -14.24
C VAL A 105 0.73 -3.78 -15.16
N ALA A 106 0.28 -2.53 -15.22
CA ALA A 106 -0.83 -2.11 -16.08
C ALA A 106 -0.57 -2.41 -17.57
N GLN A 107 0.63 -2.07 -18.05
CA GLN A 107 1.06 -2.38 -19.43
C GLN A 107 1.07 -3.89 -19.69
N LYS A 108 1.61 -4.68 -18.74
CA LYS A 108 1.70 -6.14 -18.87
C LYS A 108 0.32 -6.82 -19.01
N ILE A 109 -0.69 -6.30 -18.30
CA ILE A 109 -2.05 -6.88 -18.32
C ILE A 109 -2.99 -6.13 -19.28
N GLY A 110 -2.52 -5.09 -19.95
CA GLY A 110 -3.30 -4.33 -20.93
C GLY A 110 -4.38 -3.44 -20.34
N VAL A 111 -4.21 -2.96 -19.08
CA VAL A 111 -5.15 -2.06 -18.42
C VAL A 111 -4.78 -0.60 -18.74
N PRO A 112 -5.70 0.21 -19.30
CA PRO A 112 -5.45 1.62 -19.51
C PRO A 112 -5.35 2.37 -18.17
N PHE A 113 -4.51 3.42 -18.14
CA PHE A 113 -4.17 4.11 -16.87
C PHE A 113 -5.37 4.81 -16.22
N ASN A 114 -6.33 5.26 -17.03
CA ASN A 114 -7.57 5.86 -16.53
C ASN A 114 -8.54 4.82 -15.90
N ARG A 115 -8.18 3.55 -15.85
CA ARG A 115 -8.89 2.49 -15.13
C ARG A 115 -8.08 1.99 -13.92
N ILE A 116 -7.12 2.77 -13.48
CA ILE A 116 -6.33 2.49 -12.28
C ILE A 116 -6.87 3.32 -11.12
N ILE A 117 -6.99 2.69 -9.96
CA ILE A 117 -7.30 3.35 -8.70
C ILE A 117 -6.05 3.28 -7.84
N ILE A 118 -5.61 4.42 -7.34
CA ILE A 118 -4.48 4.54 -6.43
C ILE A 118 -5.01 4.96 -5.06
N MET A 119 -4.75 4.15 -4.04
CA MET A 119 -5.06 4.47 -2.67
C MET A 119 -3.78 4.69 -1.87
N GLY A 120 -3.72 5.76 -1.10
CA GLY A 120 -2.55 6.09 -0.27
C GLY A 120 -2.90 6.92 0.95
N ASP A 121 -2.02 6.91 1.97
CA ASP A 121 -2.24 7.54 3.27
C ASP A 121 -1.23 8.63 3.63
N SER A 122 -0.04 8.61 3.03
CA SER A 122 1.10 9.40 3.50
C SER A 122 1.89 10.07 2.38
N GLY A 123 2.80 10.97 2.74
CA GLY A 123 3.67 11.65 1.77
C GLY A 123 4.54 10.70 0.93
N GLY A 124 4.76 9.46 1.40
CA GLY A 124 5.42 8.42 0.62
C GLY A 124 4.62 7.99 -0.61
N ASP A 125 3.31 8.24 -0.64
CA ASP A 125 2.44 7.98 -1.79
C ASP A 125 2.37 9.16 -2.76
N GLY A 126 2.90 10.32 -2.36
CA GLY A 126 2.86 11.54 -3.15
C GLY A 126 3.34 11.39 -4.60
N PRO A 127 4.54 10.82 -4.86
CA PRO A 127 5.00 10.60 -6.24
C PRO A 127 4.08 9.68 -7.05
N HIS A 128 3.44 8.69 -6.40
CA HIS A 128 2.46 7.81 -7.02
C HIS A 128 1.18 8.57 -7.38
N PHE A 129 0.71 9.45 -6.47
CA PHE A 129 -0.42 10.36 -6.74
C PHE A 129 -0.12 11.32 -7.88
N THR A 130 1.12 11.87 -7.96
CA THR A 130 1.53 12.71 -9.10
C THR A 130 1.44 11.96 -10.43
N TRP A 131 1.94 10.73 -10.46
CA TRP A 131 1.85 9.89 -11.66
C TRP A 131 0.38 9.59 -12.00
N GLY A 132 -0.43 9.23 -11.01
CA GLY A 132 -1.84 8.93 -11.19
C GLY A 132 -2.63 10.10 -11.76
N ALA A 133 -2.48 11.29 -11.18
CA ALA A 133 -3.13 12.51 -11.65
C ALA A 133 -2.79 12.84 -13.12
N ARG A 134 -1.52 12.66 -13.50
CA ARG A 134 -1.05 12.91 -14.88
C ARG A 134 -1.59 11.91 -15.89
N ASN A 135 -1.94 10.71 -15.46
CA ASN A 135 -2.38 9.60 -16.30
C ASN A 135 -3.89 9.33 -16.22
N GLY A 136 -4.63 10.14 -15.46
CA GLY A 136 -6.07 10.02 -15.32
C GLY A 136 -6.52 8.87 -14.42
N ALA A 137 -5.64 8.35 -13.55
CA ALA A 137 -6.00 7.37 -12.54
C ALA A 137 -6.89 8.02 -11.47
N PHE A 138 -7.79 7.26 -10.87
CA PHE A 138 -8.63 7.68 -9.76
C PHE A 138 -7.86 7.63 -8.43
N LEU A 139 -7.86 8.72 -7.67
CA LEU A 139 -7.03 8.89 -6.48
C LEU A 139 -7.88 8.86 -5.21
N ILE A 140 -7.61 7.91 -4.32
CA ILE A 140 -8.25 7.81 -3.00
C ILE A 140 -7.24 8.15 -1.92
N ALA A 141 -7.45 9.26 -1.21
CA ALA A 141 -6.70 9.59 -0.01
C ALA A 141 -7.34 8.87 1.18
N SER A 142 -6.72 7.78 1.63
CA SER A 142 -7.25 6.91 2.69
C SER A 142 -6.53 7.18 4.00
N MET A 143 -7.27 7.44 5.09
CA MET A 143 -6.66 7.79 6.39
C MET A 143 -5.57 8.86 6.24
N ALA A 144 -5.91 9.93 5.49
CA ALA A 144 -4.95 10.86 4.92
C ALA A 144 -4.16 11.63 5.98
N LYS A 145 -2.88 11.33 6.08
CA LYS A 145 -1.93 12.01 6.98
C LYS A 145 -1.59 13.41 6.47
N PRO A 146 -1.15 14.32 7.37
CA PRO A 146 -0.75 15.69 7.00
C PRO A 146 0.30 15.74 5.89
N SER A 147 1.20 14.75 5.84
CA SER A 147 2.26 14.68 4.83
C SER A 147 1.73 14.43 3.41
N LEU A 148 0.68 13.61 3.23
CA LEU A 148 0.05 13.43 1.93
C LEU A 148 -0.68 14.71 1.51
N GLN A 149 -1.43 15.30 2.42
CA GLN A 149 -2.17 16.53 2.14
C GLN A 149 -1.25 17.69 1.78
N ALA A 150 -0.14 17.85 2.52
CA ALA A 150 0.87 18.87 2.22
C ALA A 150 1.50 18.63 0.83
N TYR A 151 1.81 17.37 0.51
CA TYR A 151 2.32 17.00 -0.80
C TYR A 151 1.32 17.35 -1.91
N CYS A 152 0.07 16.91 -1.79
CA CYS A 152 -0.98 17.16 -2.77
C CYS A 152 -1.20 18.68 -2.98
N ARG A 153 -1.26 19.46 -1.89
CA ARG A 153 -1.36 20.94 -2.01
C ARG A 153 -0.17 21.54 -2.77
N LYS A 154 1.05 21.12 -2.45
CA LYS A 154 2.26 21.61 -3.10
C LYS A 154 2.29 21.31 -4.60
N GLU A 155 1.87 20.13 -4.99
CA GLU A 155 1.89 19.68 -6.39
C GLU A 155 0.60 20.02 -7.16
N GLY A 156 -0.38 20.67 -6.52
CA GLY A 156 -1.67 21.01 -7.14
C GLY A 156 -2.54 19.79 -7.46
N ILE A 157 -2.38 18.71 -6.71
CA ILE A 157 -3.14 17.47 -6.87
C ILE A 157 -4.37 17.52 -5.97
N GLN A 158 -5.53 17.22 -6.52
CA GLN A 158 -6.75 17.00 -5.76
C GLN A 158 -7.12 15.52 -5.83
N PRO A 159 -7.14 14.78 -4.70
CA PRO A 159 -7.70 13.44 -4.68
C PRO A 159 -9.18 13.45 -5.09
N ASP A 160 -9.61 12.42 -5.81
CA ASP A 160 -10.99 12.28 -6.26
C ASP A 160 -11.93 11.89 -5.10
N CYS A 161 -11.38 11.14 -4.13
CA CYS A 161 -12.12 10.67 -2.96
C CYS A 161 -11.24 10.69 -1.70
N PHE A 162 -11.88 10.94 -0.55
CA PHE A 162 -11.30 10.74 0.77
C PHE A 162 -12.03 9.60 1.46
N PHE A 163 -11.27 8.64 2.01
CA PHE A 163 -11.80 7.51 2.75
C PHE A 163 -11.23 7.47 4.16
N GLY A 164 -12.10 7.42 5.15
CA GLY A 164 -11.73 7.40 6.56
C GLY A 164 -11.25 8.76 7.09
N ASN A 165 -10.43 8.73 8.14
CA ASN A 165 -9.96 9.93 8.80
C ASN A 165 -9.06 10.78 7.90
N THR A 166 -9.15 12.08 8.08
CA THR A 166 -8.25 13.05 7.46
C THR A 166 -7.60 13.85 8.58
N TYR A 167 -6.27 13.80 8.67
CA TYR A 167 -5.52 14.42 9.74
C TYR A 167 -4.90 15.75 9.29
N GLY A 168 -5.14 16.81 10.07
CA GLY A 168 -4.53 18.11 9.90
C GLY A 168 -3.11 18.18 10.46
N GLU A 169 -2.43 19.31 10.23
CA GLU A 169 -1.11 19.57 10.81
C GLU A 169 -1.21 19.65 12.35
N GLY A 170 -0.42 18.83 13.03
CA GLY A 170 -0.44 18.73 14.50
C GLY A 170 -1.43 17.69 15.04
N ASP A 171 -2.28 17.10 14.22
CA ASP A 171 -3.17 16.04 14.67
C ASP A 171 -2.39 14.76 15.00
N THR A 172 -2.86 14.08 16.03
CA THR A 172 -2.36 12.74 16.36
C THR A 172 -3.20 11.70 15.64
N VAL A 173 -2.53 10.77 14.96
CA VAL A 173 -3.20 9.61 14.35
C VAL A 173 -3.92 8.81 15.45
N ASP A 174 -5.19 8.52 15.23
CA ASP A 174 -6.03 7.71 16.13
C ASP A 174 -6.30 6.33 15.50
N PRO A 175 -5.47 5.32 15.80
CA PRO A 175 -5.64 3.98 15.25
C PRO A 175 -6.97 3.33 15.66
N ALA A 176 -7.52 3.67 16.83
CA ALA A 176 -8.79 3.11 17.28
C ALA A 176 -9.96 3.63 16.43
N SER A 177 -9.94 4.92 16.11
CA SER A 177 -10.91 5.52 15.19
C SER A 177 -10.75 4.94 13.77
N GLU A 178 -9.50 4.81 13.28
CA GLU A 178 -9.24 4.24 11.95
C GLU A 178 -9.75 2.79 11.82
N MET A 179 -9.61 1.97 12.85
CA MET A 179 -10.11 0.58 12.87
C MET A 179 -11.64 0.48 12.82
N GLY A 180 -12.35 1.58 13.07
CA GLY A 180 -13.81 1.66 12.94
C GLY A 180 -14.32 1.71 11.50
N TYR A 181 -13.47 2.04 10.54
CA TYR A 181 -13.85 2.10 9.11
C TYR A 181 -13.83 0.72 8.47
N ASN A 182 -14.82 0.46 7.62
CA ASN A 182 -14.93 -0.79 6.87
C ASN A 182 -14.46 -0.59 5.42
N PHE A 183 -13.32 -1.16 5.07
CA PHE A 183 -12.75 -1.04 3.73
C PHE A 183 -13.62 -1.63 2.61
N MET A 184 -14.63 -2.44 2.92
CA MET A 184 -15.62 -2.84 1.91
C MET A 184 -16.44 -1.67 1.35
N GLU A 185 -16.52 -0.54 2.05
CA GLU A 185 -17.18 0.67 1.53
C GLU A 185 -16.47 1.22 0.28
N VAL A 186 -15.17 0.95 0.15
CA VAL A 186 -14.37 1.31 -1.04
C VAL A 186 -14.87 0.56 -2.29
N ALA A 187 -15.49 -0.62 -2.13
CA ALA A 187 -16.04 -1.36 -3.26
C ALA A 187 -17.08 -0.53 -4.04
N GLY A 188 -17.95 0.21 -3.32
CA GLY A 188 -18.92 1.10 -3.96
C GLY A 188 -18.25 2.21 -4.77
N VAL A 189 -17.17 2.80 -4.25
CA VAL A 189 -16.39 3.81 -4.98
C VAL A 189 -15.76 3.21 -6.24
N ILE A 190 -15.24 1.98 -6.13
CA ILE A 190 -14.64 1.28 -7.26
C ILE A 190 -15.68 1.01 -8.35
N GLU A 191 -16.88 0.53 -7.98
CA GLU A 191 -17.98 0.24 -8.93
C GLU A 191 -18.43 1.48 -9.74
N GLU A 192 -18.32 2.67 -9.16
CA GLU A 192 -18.66 3.92 -9.86
C GLU A 192 -17.61 4.35 -10.88
N VAL A 193 -16.36 3.84 -10.75
CA VAL A 193 -15.19 4.26 -11.55
C VAL A 193 -14.91 3.29 -12.69
N ILE A 194 -15.21 2.01 -12.52
CA ILE A 194 -14.93 0.95 -13.51
C ILE A 194 -16.16 0.65 -14.37
#